data_703c950045e23e26dc019f03f7c9a51c
#
_entry.id   703c950045e23e26dc019f03f7c9a51c
#
_cell.length_a   1.000
_cell.length_b   1.000
_cell.length_c   1.000
_cell.angle_alpha   90.00
_cell.angle_beta   90.00
_cell.angle_gamma   90.00
#
_symmetry.space_group_name_H-M   'P 1'
#
loop_
_entity.id
_entity.type
_entity.pdbx_description
1 polymer ?
#
loop_
_entity_poly.entity_id
_entity_poly.type
_entity_poly.pdbx_seq_one_letter_code
_entity_poly.pdbx_strand_id
1 'polypeptide(L)'
;MSGFVPGRHVIDAYGAGGFRFAGMSHVGSILATPAGVHAVAANTLNELRVESFAPLLAELAEAPGSTELLVIGLGEKMARLPPPLATRLRGAGLRLEAMATGPAWRMYNVLLSENRRVSALLLAVA
;
A
#
# COMPACT_ATOMS: atom_id res chain seq x y z
N MET A 1 14.34 -11.46 10.12
CA MET A 1 13.71 -10.18 10.42
C MET A 1 12.66 -9.86 9.37
N SER A 2 11.44 -9.77 9.76
CA SER A 2 10.39 -9.41 8.82
C SER A 2 10.40 -7.89 8.62
N GLY A 3 10.20 -7.42 7.40
CA GLY A 3 10.06 -6.00 7.14
C GLY A 3 8.70 -5.49 7.60
N PHE A 4 8.52 -5.33 8.90
CA PHE A 4 7.26 -4.91 9.47
C PHE A 4 7.47 -3.91 10.60
N VAL A 5 6.78 -2.78 10.52
CA VAL A 5 6.76 -1.76 11.56
C VAL A 5 5.31 -1.60 12.03
N PRO A 6 5.01 -1.96 13.30
CA PRO A 6 3.63 -1.89 13.78
C PRO A 6 3.13 -0.45 13.91
N GLY A 7 1.81 -0.30 13.81
CA GLY A 7 1.15 0.97 14.00
C GLY A 7 0.84 1.70 12.70
N ARG A 8 -0.06 2.67 12.80
CA ARG A 8 -0.45 3.49 11.65
C ARG A 8 0.52 4.67 11.53
N HIS A 9 1.16 4.78 10.40
CA HIS A 9 2.16 5.83 10.18
C HIS A 9 1.89 6.56 8.88
N VAL A 10 1.97 7.89 8.91
CA VAL A 10 2.08 8.65 7.68
C VAL A 10 3.43 8.31 7.04
N ILE A 11 3.50 8.38 5.73
CA ILE A 11 4.73 8.15 5.00
C ILE A 11 5.35 9.52 4.75
N ASP A 12 6.45 9.81 5.45
CA ASP A 12 7.02 11.15 5.49
C ASP A 12 7.65 11.57 4.17
N ALA A 13 8.20 10.63 3.42
CA ALA A 13 8.83 10.92 2.13
C ALA A 13 8.88 9.67 1.27
N TYR A 14 9.01 9.85 -0.03
CA TYR A 14 9.20 8.77 -0.98
C TYR A 14 10.23 9.17 -2.04
N GLY A 15 10.82 8.18 -2.68
CA GLY A 15 11.84 8.38 -3.71
C GLY A 15 13.15 7.70 -3.33
N ALA A 16 14.14 7.80 -4.21
CA ALA A 16 15.46 7.17 -4.01
C ALA A 16 15.33 5.66 -3.71
N GLY A 17 14.34 5.02 -4.31
CA GLY A 17 14.14 3.57 -4.17
C GLY A 17 13.42 3.14 -2.91
N GLY A 18 12.83 4.07 -2.15
CA GLY A 18 12.16 3.68 -0.92
C GLY A 18 11.30 4.75 -0.30
N PHE A 19 11.11 4.62 1.01
CA PHE A 19 10.18 5.45 1.78
C PHE A 19 10.77 5.78 3.15
N ARG A 20 10.34 6.90 3.72
CA ARG A 20 10.67 7.27 5.09
C ARG A 20 9.37 7.33 5.91
N PHE A 21 9.38 6.68 7.06
CA PHE A 21 8.25 6.68 7.99
C PHE A 21 8.74 6.22 9.36
N ALA A 22 8.02 6.61 10.41
CA ALA A 22 8.34 6.20 11.79
C ALA A 22 9.81 6.47 12.16
N GLY A 23 10.39 7.56 11.63
CA GLY A 23 11.76 7.93 11.94
C GLY A 23 12.83 7.07 11.27
N MET A 24 12.46 6.26 10.29
CA MET A 24 13.40 5.34 9.63
C MET A 24 13.27 5.42 8.11
N SER A 25 14.28 4.93 7.41
CA SER A 25 14.27 4.79 5.96
C SER A 25 14.12 3.33 5.60
N HIS A 26 13.28 3.06 4.61
CA HIS A 26 13.02 1.70 4.11
C HIS A 26 13.34 1.66 2.62
N VAL A 27 14.12 0.68 2.20
CA VAL A 27 14.41 0.43 0.79
C VAL A 27 13.39 -0.54 0.24
N GLY A 28 12.80 -0.20 -0.91
CA GLY A 28 11.80 -1.03 -1.57
C GLY A 28 10.37 -0.57 -1.31
N SER A 29 9.45 -1.34 -1.86
CA SER A 29 8.01 -1.07 -1.79
C SER A 29 7.43 -1.40 -0.42
N ILE A 30 6.28 -0.81 -0.10
CA ILE A 30 5.63 -1.01 1.19
C ILE A 30 4.13 -1.26 1.02
N LEU A 31 3.57 -1.96 2.01
CA LEU A 31 2.13 -2.11 2.19
C LEU A 31 1.78 -1.59 3.59
N ALA A 32 1.07 -0.48 3.65
CA ALA A 32 0.64 0.12 4.90
C ALA A 32 -0.80 -0.30 5.19
N THR A 33 -1.00 -0.94 6.34
CA THR A 33 -2.31 -1.42 6.79
C THR A 33 -2.62 -0.87 8.18
N PRO A 34 -3.85 -1.06 8.71
CA PRO A 34 -4.13 -0.66 10.09
C PRO A 34 -3.17 -1.27 11.12
N ALA A 35 -2.69 -2.48 10.90
CA ALA A 35 -1.76 -3.13 11.83
C ALA A 35 -0.34 -2.58 11.71
N GLY A 36 0.08 -2.11 10.54
CA GLY A 36 1.42 -1.58 10.38
C GLY A 36 1.88 -1.51 8.94
N VAL A 37 3.17 -1.22 8.77
CA VAL A 37 3.81 -1.10 7.45
C VAL A 37 4.65 -2.34 7.20
N HIS A 38 4.38 -3.00 6.08
CA HIS A 38 5.06 -4.23 5.68
C HIS A 38 5.95 -3.97 4.47
N ALA A 39 7.11 -4.63 4.44
CA ALA A 39 7.93 -4.66 3.24
C ALA A 39 7.24 -5.49 2.16
N VAL A 40 7.33 -5.03 0.92
CA VAL A 40 6.75 -5.73 -0.24
C VAL A 40 7.89 -6.06 -1.20
N ALA A 41 7.97 -7.33 -1.60
CA ALA A 41 9.05 -7.78 -2.48
C ALA A 41 8.95 -7.20 -3.88
N ALA A 42 7.73 -6.93 -4.37
CA ALA A 42 7.52 -6.37 -5.70
C ALA A 42 8.01 -4.91 -5.77
N ASN A 43 8.76 -4.57 -6.82
CA ASN A 43 9.19 -3.21 -7.06
C ASN A 43 8.64 -2.66 -8.38
N THR A 44 7.97 -3.49 -9.17
CA THR A 44 7.36 -3.08 -10.43
C THR A 44 5.95 -3.66 -10.51
N LEU A 45 5.15 -3.05 -11.37
CA LEU A 45 3.79 -3.53 -11.61
C LEU A 45 3.76 -5.00 -12.03
N ASN A 46 4.71 -5.41 -12.86
CA ASN A 46 4.77 -6.80 -13.35
C ASN A 46 5.02 -7.81 -12.24
N GLU A 47 5.58 -7.37 -11.13
CA GLU A 47 5.87 -8.24 -9.99
C GLU A 47 4.74 -8.32 -8.99
N LEU A 48 3.72 -7.46 -9.12
CA LEU A 48 2.58 -7.48 -8.20
C LEU A 48 1.76 -8.75 -8.36
N ARG A 49 1.41 -9.35 -7.23
CA ARG A 49 0.61 -10.57 -7.13
C ARG A 49 -0.39 -10.39 -6.01
N VAL A 50 -1.36 -11.30 -5.91
CA VAL A 50 -2.28 -11.33 -4.77
C VAL A 50 -1.47 -11.43 -3.47
N GLU A 51 -0.41 -12.23 -3.48
CA GLU A 51 0.46 -12.40 -2.32
C GLU A 51 1.11 -11.10 -1.85
N SER A 52 1.29 -10.14 -2.74
CA SER A 52 1.80 -8.82 -2.34
C SER A 52 0.87 -8.12 -1.34
N PHE A 53 -0.40 -8.49 -1.33
CA PHE A 53 -1.42 -7.91 -0.45
C PHE A 53 -1.81 -8.84 0.70
N ALA A 54 -1.09 -9.95 0.88
CA ALA A 54 -1.47 -10.98 1.85
C ALA A 54 -1.70 -10.46 3.27
N PRO A 55 -0.85 -9.57 3.83
CA PRO A 55 -1.11 -9.06 5.17
C PRO A 55 -2.43 -8.31 5.28
N LEU A 56 -2.77 -7.50 4.28
CA LEU A 56 -4.04 -6.76 4.26
C LEU A 56 -5.22 -7.72 4.15
N LEU A 57 -5.12 -8.71 3.28
CA LEU A 57 -6.20 -9.68 3.11
C LEU A 57 -6.44 -10.49 4.39
N ALA A 58 -5.36 -10.81 5.12
CA ALA A 58 -5.47 -11.50 6.41
C ALA A 58 -6.18 -10.62 7.44
N GLU A 59 -5.84 -9.33 7.49
CA GLU A 59 -6.51 -8.41 8.41
C GLU A 59 -7.99 -8.26 8.09
N LEU A 60 -8.34 -8.22 6.81
CA LEU A 60 -9.74 -8.11 6.39
C LEU A 60 -10.53 -9.37 6.69
N ALA A 61 -9.88 -10.54 6.67
CA ALA A 61 -10.54 -11.79 7.04
C ALA A 61 -10.90 -11.82 8.52
N GLU A 62 -10.04 -11.26 9.37
CA GLU A 62 -10.29 -11.20 10.81
C GLU A 62 -11.20 -10.03 11.20
N ALA A 63 -11.07 -8.90 10.51
CA ALA A 63 -11.83 -7.68 10.82
C ALA A 63 -12.39 -7.09 9.52
N PRO A 64 -13.49 -7.64 9.00
CA PRO A 64 -14.10 -7.11 7.78
C PRO A 64 -14.41 -5.63 7.92
N GLY A 65 -14.07 -4.87 6.88
CA GLY A 65 -14.29 -3.43 6.88
C GLY A 65 -13.23 -2.61 7.61
N SER A 66 -12.18 -3.25 8.13
CA SER A 66 -11.09 -2.52 8.79
C SER A 66 -10.34 -1.62 7.81
N THR A 67 -10.30 -1.98 6.54
CA THR A 67 -9.90 -1.10 5.45
C THR A 67 -11.06 -1.02 4.46
N GLU A 68 -11.42 0.20 4.10
CA GLU A 68 -12.49 0.46 3.14
C GLU A 68 -11.92 0.80 1.77
N LEU A 69 -10.83 1.57 1.77
CA LEU A 69 -10.19 2.05 0.54
C LEU A 69 -8.74 1.61 0.51
N LEU A 70 -8.33 1.01 -0.60
CA LEU A 70 -6.93 0.67 -0.86
C LEU A 70 -6.39 1.57 -1.95
N VAL A 71 -5.39 2.37 -1.61
CA VAL A 71 -4.67 3.22 -2.55
C VAL A 71 -3.47 2.43 -3.04
N ILE A 72 -3.26 2.40 -4.35
CA ILE A 72 -2.17 1.62 -4.95
C ILE A 72 -1.31 2.54 -5.81
N GLY A 73 -0.04 2.68 -5.42
CA GLY A 73 0.95 3.43 -6.18
C GLY A 73 1.72 2.50 -7.10
N LEU A 74 1.58 2.68 -8.41
CA LEU A 74 2.05 1.73 -9.42
C LEU A 74 3.40 2.11 -10.04
N GLY A 75 4.18 2.95 -9.38
CA GLY A 75 5.48 3.36 -9.87
C GLY A 75 5.50 4.79 -10.36
N GLU A 76 6.46 5.14 -11.20
CA GLU A 76 6.64 6.53 -11.62
C GLU A 76 5.53 7.04 -12.53
N LYS A 77 4.88 6.16 -13.27
CA LYS A 77 3.86 6.55 -14.25
C LYS A 77 2.51 5.94 -13.92
N MET A 78 1.45 6.63 -14.34
CA MET A 78 0.12 6.08 -14.23
C MET A 78 0.04 4.79 -15.06
N ALA A 79 -0.58 3.77 -14.48
CA ALA A 79 -0.77 2.48 -15.11
C ALA A 79 -2.08 1.88 -14.63
N ARG A 80 -2.50 0.78 -15.24
CA ARG A 80 -3.72 0.09 -14.85
C ARG A 80 -3.36 -1.15 -14.04
N LEU A 81 -4.10 -1.36 -12.98
CA LEU A 81 -3.99 -2.59 -12.21
C LEU A 81 -4.54 -3.74 -13.08
N PRO A 82 -3.85 -4.88 -13.15
CA PRO A 82 -4.36 -6.02 -13.91
C PRO A 82 -5.77 -6.40 -13.44
N PRO A 83 -6.71 -6.59 -14.38
CA PRO A 83 -8.11 -6.88 -14.00
C PRO A 83 -8.30 -8.07 -13.06
N PRO A 84 -7.61 -9.20 -13.22
CA PRO A 84 -7.78 -10.31 -12.27
C PRO A 84 -7.40 -9.94 -10.84
N LEU A 85 -6.33 -9.15 -10.67
CA LEU A 85 -5.91 -8.68 -9.36
C LEU A 85 -6.94 -7.71 -8.80
N ALA A 86 -7.41 -6.76 -9.60
CA ALA A 86 -8.42 -5.80 -9.17
C ALA A 86 -9.70 -6.52 -8.73
N THR A 87 -10.14 -7.52 -9.49
CA THR A 87 -11.33 -8.29 -9.14
C THR A 87 -11.16 -9.00 -7.80
N ARG A 88 -9.99 -9.60 -7.58
CA ARG A 88 -9.71 -10.29 -6.32
C ARG A 88 -9.74 -9.33 -5.12
N LEU A 89 -9.14 -8.16 -5.28
CA LEU A 89 -9.12 -7.17 -4.20
C LEU A 89 -10.51 -6.59 -3.92
N ARG A 90 -11.28 -6.31 -4.97
CA ARG A 90 -12.66 -5.86 -4.79
C ARG A 90 -13.53 -6.92 -4.13
N GLY A 91 -13.27 -8.19 -4.43
CA GLY A 91 -13.96 -9.32 -3.80
C GLY A 91 -13.71 -9.39 -2.31
N ALA A 92 -12.63 -8.79 -1.81
CA ALA A 92 -12.34 -8.71 -0.38
C ALA A 92 -13.03 -7.51 0.29
N GLY A 93 -13.86 -6.77 -0.45
CA GLY A 93 -14.62 -5.65 0.09
C GLY A 93 -13.92 -4.30 -0.07
N LEU A 94 -12.86 -4.22 -0.86
CA LEU A 94 -12.08 -3.00 -1.00
C LEU A 94 -12.54 -2.14 -2.17
N ARG A 95 -12.56 -0.83 -1.95
CA ARG A 95 -12.57 0.13 -3.04
C ARG A 95 -11.12 0.39 -3.42
N LEU A 96 -10.84 0.53 -4.71
CA LEU A 96 -9.48 0.66 -5.21
C LEU A 96 -9.26 2.02 -5.88
N GLU A 97 -8.11 2.65 -5.56
CA GLU A 97 -7.64 3.84 -6.25
C GLU A 97 -6.20 3.58 -6.67
N ALA A 98 -5.99 3.34 -7.96
CA ALA A 98 -4.67 3.03 -8.51
C ALA A 98 -4.16 4.22 -9.31
N MET A 99 -2.91 4.59 -9.08
CA MET A 99 -2.29 5.75 -9.71
C MET A 99 -0.76 5.63 -9.58
N ALA A 100 -0.03 6.61 -10.10
CA ALA A 100 1.41 6.65 -9.88
C ALA A 100 1.71 6.81 -8.39
N THR A 101 2.90 6.39 -7.97
CA THR A 101 3.25 6.35 -6.54
C THR A 101 3.20 7.72 -5.87
N GLY A 102 3.67 8.78 -6.52
CA GLY A 102 3.64 10.13 -5.93
C GLY A 102 2.23 10.58 -5.53
N PRO A 103 1.28 10.62 -6.46
CA PRO A 103 -0.11 10.95 -6.13
C PRO A 103 -0.72 9.96 -5.11
N ALA A 104 -0.40 8.67 -5.21
CA ALA A 104 -0.90 7.67 -4.26
C ALA A 104 -0.40 7.94 -2.85
N TRP A 105 0.89 8.24 -2.72
CA TRP A 105 1.51 8.62 -1.46
C TRP A 105 0.77 9.79 -0.80
N ARG A 106 0.50 10.83 -1.57
CA ARG A 106 -0.20 12.00 -1.08
C ARG A 106 -1.62 11.66 -0.64
N MET A 107 -2.35 10.91 -1.47
CA MET A 107 -3.73 10.52 -1.17
C MET A 107 -3.81 9.71 0.12
N TYR A 108 -2.93 8.72 0.28
CA TYR A 108 -2.88 7.91 1.47
C TYR A 108 -2.69 8.77 2.73
N ASN A 109 -1.69 9.66 2.71
CA ASN A 109 -1.39 10.50 3.87
C ASN A 109 -2.56 11.42 4.22
N VAL A 110 -3.21 12.03 3.24
CA VAL A 110 -4.36 12.90 3.47
C VAL A 110 -5.51 12.12 4.12
N LEU A 111 -5.84 10.96 3.55
CA LEU A 111 -6.94 10.16 4.07
C LEU A 111 -6.64 9.60 5.45
N LEU A 112 -5.40 9.20 5.70
CA LEU A 112 -4.98 8.73 7.00
C LEU A 112 -5.11 9.84 8.05
N SER A 113 -4.70 11.06 7.71
CA SER A 113 -4.81 12.20 8.63
C SER A 113 -6.26 12.56 8.95
N GLU A 114 -7.20 12.15 8.10
CA GLU A 114 -8.64 12.35 8.30
C GLU A 114 -9.30 11.18 9.01
N ASN A 115 -8.50 10.26 9.56
CA ASN A 115 -8.99 9.05 10.24
C ASN A 115 -9.85 8.15 9.35
N ARG A 116 -9.58 8.15 8.04
CA ARG A 116 -10.26 7.26 7.11
C ARG A 116 -9.69 5.85 7.24
N ARG A 117 -10.51 4.85 6.94
CA ARG A 117 -10.08 3.45 6.94
C ARG A 117 -9.40 3.15 5.60
N VAL A 118 -8.17 3.60 5.49
CA VAL A 118 -7.37 3.53 4.27
C VAL A 118 -6.12 2.68 4.49
N SER A 119 -5.77 1.91 3.48
CA SER A 119 -4.49 1.20 3.39
C SER A 119 -3.84 1.55 2.06
N ALA A 120 -2.57 1.31 1.93
CA ALA A 120 -1.86 1.62 0.68
C ALA A 120 -0.78 0.61 0.39
N LEU A 121 -0.69 0.21 -0.88
CA LEU A 121 0.50 -0.47 -1.39
C LEU A 121 1.19 0.52 -2.32
N LEU A 122 2.44 0.86 -2.00
CA LEU A 122 3.20 1.85 -2.76
C LEU A 122 4.44 1.21 -3.32
N LEU A 123 4.53 1.14 -4.65
CA LEU A 123 5.74 0.66 -5.32
C LEU A 123 6.83 1.72 -5.23
N ALA A 124 8.05 1.27 -4.94
CA ALA A 124 9.19 2.17 -4.83
C ALA A 124 9.50 2.82 -6.17
N VAL A 125 9.97 4.06 -6.13
CA VAL A 125 10.41 4.80 -7.33
C VAL A 125 11.78 5.40 -7.07
N ALA A 126 12.50 5.66 -8.18
CA ALA A 126 13.86 6.19 -8.11
C ALA A 126 13.93 7.58 -7.46
#